data_bdafabee745477daca156763873d1c14
#
_entry.id   bdafabee745477daca156763873d1c14
#
_cell.length_a   1.000
_cell.length_b   1.000
_cell.length_c   1.000
_cell.angle_alpha   90.00
_cell.angle_beta   90.00
_cell.angle_gamma   90.00
#
_symmetry.space_group_name_H-M   'P 1'
#
loop_
_entity.id
_entity.type
_entity.pdbx_description
1 polymer ?
#
loop_
_entity_poly.entity_id
_entity_poly.type
_entity_poly.pdbx_seq_one_letter_code
_entity_poly.pdbx_strand_id
1 'polypeptide(L)'
;MIYEELLENTEIRLRALEPSDVDLLYAWENDTSIWDVSSTIIPFSKNTIRSYISNSQSDIYEAKQLRLMIDDKSSQSTIGAIDLYEFDPHNRRAGIGIFVTKEFQNKGFATKSLQLLLHYCKTMLLLHQVYVEVPCKNEISLALFTNAGFQQSGVRKDWLLQGQKYEDVVLMQKIL
;
A
#
# COMPACT_ATOMS: atom_id res chain seq x y z
N MET A 1 -7.08 23.36 10.95
CA MET A 1 -5.88 22.60 11.29
C MET A 1 -6.17 21.18 11.79
N ILE A 2 -7.30 20.62 11.38
CA ILE A 2 -7.68 19.22 11.70
C ILE A 2 -7.04 18.24 10.69
N TYR A 3 -6.49 18.72 9.58
CA TYR A 3 -6.03 17.87 8.47
C TYR A 3 -4.52 17.60 8.48
N GLU A 4 -3.71 18.39 9.16
CA GLU A 4 -2.25 18.21 9.22
C GLU A 4 -1.84 16.94 10.00
N GLU A 5 -2.66 16.49 10.96
CA GLU A 5 -2.40 15.28 11.75
C GLU A 5 -2.97 13.98 11.14
N LEU A 6 -3.74 14.07 10.04
CA LEU A 6 -4.40 12.89 9.45
C LEU A 6 -3.43 11.97 8.71
N LEU A 7 -2.46 12.55 8.01
CA LEU A 7 -1.51 11.82 7.16
C LEU A 7 -0.06 11.93 7.65
N GLU A 8 0.14 12.46 8.86
CA GLU A 8 1.47 12.51 9.45
C GLU A 8 1.44 12.40 10.98
N ASN A 9 2.57 11.97 11.53
CA ASN A 9 2.85 11.99 12.96
C ASN A 9 4.27 12.54 13.19
N THR A 10 4.82 12.35 14.38
CA THR A 10 6.17 12.85 14.73
C THR A 10 7.30 12.20 13.93
N GLU A 11 7.09 11.00 13.38
CA GLU A 11 8.13 10.20 12.74
C GLU A 11 7.97 10.07 11.24
N ILE A 12 6.75 9.95 10.74
CA ILE A 12 6.46 9.73 9.31
C ILE A 12 5.42 10.71 8.77
N ARG A 13 5.44 10.87 7.46
CA ARG A 13 4.43 11.56 6.67
C ARG A 13 4.00 10.71 5.50
N LEU A 14 2.68 10.62 5.26
CA LEU A 14 2.10 10.10 4.05
C LEU A 14 1.77 11.27 3.12
N ARG A 15 2.33 11.29 1.92
CA ARG A 15 2.11 12.37 0.95
C ARG A 15 1.72 11.86 -0.42
N ALA A 16 1.09 12.71 -1.21
CA ALA A 16 0.83 12.41 -2.61
C ALA A 16 2.13 12.18 -3.41
N LEU A 17 1.99 11.51 -4.55
CA LEU A 17 3.04 11.38 -5.54
C LEU A 17 3.39 12.74 -6.13
N GLU A 18 4.68 12.98 -6.33
CA GLU A 18 5.23 14.16 -6.98
C GLU A 18 6.01 13.79 -8.24
N PRO A 19 6.11 14.69 -9.24
CA PRO A 19 6.92 14.43 -10.45
C PRO A 19 8.37 14.05 -10.17
N SER A 20 8.92 14.48 -9.04
CA SER A 20 10.28 14.13 -8.58
C SER A 20 10.43 12.66 -8.18
N ASP A 21 9.34 11.94 -7.92
CA ASP A 21 9.38 10.54 -7.50
C ASP A 21 9.61 9.55 -8.66
N VAL A 22 9.70 10.03 -9.91
CA VAL A 22 9.87 9.18 -11.11
C VAL A 22 11.03 8.20 -10.97
N ASP A 23 12.21 8.68 -10.55
CA ASP A 23 13.39 7.84 -10.49
C ASP A 23 13.31 6.81 -9.35
N LEU A 24 12.70 7.20 -8.24
CA LEU A 24 12.48 6.33 -7.09
C LEU A 24 11.50 5.21 -7.43
N LEU A 25 10.34 5.57 -8.00
CA LEU A 25 9.35 4.57 -8.43
C LEU A 25 9.90 3.67 -9.54
N TYR A 26 10.66 4.23 -10.50
CA TYR A 26 11.29 3.43 -11.53
C TYR A 26 12.24 2.38 -10.93
N ALA A 27 13.00 2.72 -9.92
CA ALA A 27 13.87 1.77 -9.23
C ALA A 27 13.08 0.70 -8.48
N TRP A 28 12.02 1.07 -7.76
CA TRP A 28 11.21 0.12 -7.00
C TRP A 28 10.40 -0.81 -7.89
N GLU A 29 9.66 -0.27 -8.87
CA GLU A 29 8.79 -1.07 -9.74
C GLU A 29 9.59 -2.03 -10.67
N ASN A 30 10.87 -1.75 -10.89
CA ASN A 30 11.75 -2.63 -11.67
C ASN A 30 12.69 -3.51 -10.82
N ASP A 31 12.57 -3.47 -9.49
CA ASP A 31 13.27 -4.40 -8.62
C ASP A 31 12.63 -5.79 -8.70
N THR A 32 13.25 -6.69 -9.46
CA THR A 32 12.73 -8.06 -9.66
C THR A 32 12.63 -8.86 -8.35
N SER A 33 13.30 -8.45 -7.29
CA SER A 33 13.23 -9.12 -5.99
C SER A 33 11.87 -8.97 -5.28
N ILE A 34 11.05 -8.01 -5.72
CA ILE A 34 9.71 -7.75 -5.15
C ILE A 34 8.57 -8.09 -6.14
N TRP A 35 8.88 -8.50 -7.37
CA TRP A 35 7.86 -8.79 -8.38
C TRP A 35 6.89 -9.88 -7.97
N ASP A 36 7.36 -10.89 -7.26
CA ASP A 36 6.51 -11.96 -6.72
C ASP A 36 5.43 -11.44 -5.76
N VAL A 37 5.71 -10.33 -5.06
CA VAL A 37 4.77 -9.73 -4.10
C VAL A 37 3.94 -8.63 -4.75
N SER A 38 4.51 -7.88 -5.70
CA SER A 38 3.83 -6.78 -6.40
C SER A 38 2.97 -7.24 -7.59
N SER A 39 3.01 -8.53 -7.95
CA SER A 39 2.36 -9.10 -9.14
C SER A 39 2.81 -8.43 -10.45
N THR A 40 4.01 -7.86 -10.45
CA THR A 40 4.62 -7.25 -11.64
C THR A 40 5.22 -8.35 -12.50
N ILE A 41 4.96 -8.33 -13.81
CA ILE A 41 5.44 -9.34 -14.76
C ILE A 41 6.25 -8.75 -15.93
N ILE A 42 6.23 -7.42 -16.07
CA ILE A 42 6.96 -6.71 -17.12
C ILE A 42 7.65 -5.47 -16.54
N PRO A 43 8.81 -5.07 -17.06
CA PRO A 43 9.46 -3.84 -16.61
C PRO A 43 8.70 -2.59 -17.06
N PHE A 44 8.76 -1.55 -16.24
CA PHE A 44 8.18 -0.25 -16.54
C PHE A 44 9.22 0.70 -17.12
N SER A 45 8.84 1.48 -18.14
CA SER A 45 9.65 2.60 -18.62
C SER A 45 9.47 3.82 -17.72
N LYS A 46 10.45 4.72 -17.68
CA LYS A 46 10.30 6.01 -17.00
C LYS A 46 9.11 6.82 -17.54
N ASN A 47 8.79 6.67 -18.82
CA ASN A 47 7.63 7.34 -19.42
C ASN A 47 6.31 6.80 -18.87
N THR A 48 6.21 5.48 -18.72
CA THR A 48 5.05 4.83 -18.08
C THR A 48 4.87 5.33 -16.64
N ILE A 49 5.96 5.41 -15.88
CA ILE A 49 5.93 5.93 -14.50
C ILE A 49 5.50 7.41 -14.47
N ARG A 50 6.02 8.26 -15.38
CA ARG A 50 5.57 9.66 -15.48
C ARG A 50 4.09 9.78 -15.77
N SER A 51 3.58 8.98 -16.70
CA SER A 51 2.15 8.96 -17.03
C SER A 51 1.32 8.50 -15.83
N TYR A 52 1.78 7.49 -15.09
CA TYR A 52 1.13 7.05 -13.86
C TYR A 52 1.07 8.18 -12.81
N ILE A 53 2.18 8.87 -12.54
CA ILE A 53 2.21 9.99 -11.59
C ILE A 53 1.26 11.12 -12.05
N SER A 54 1.25 11.48 -13.33
CA SER A 54 0.33 12.50 -13.85
C SER A 54 -1.13 12.10 -13.66
N ASN A 55 -1.47 10.83 -13.89
CA ASN A 55 -2.83 10.32 -13.73
C ASN A 55 -3.23 10.12 -12.26
N SER A 56 -2.26 9.96 -11.34
CA SER A 56 -2.52 9.81 -9.90
C SER A 56 -3.07 11.07 -9.23
N GLN A 57 -3.07 12.21 -9.94
CA GLN A 57 -3.71 13.45 -9.49
C GLN A 57 -5.22 13.45 -9.72
N SER A 58 -5.77 12.45 -10.41
CA SER A 58 -7.21 12.27 -10.56
C SER A 58 -7.85 11.96 -9.20
N ASP A 59 -9.11 12.40 -9.06
CA ASP A 59 -9.91 12.10 -7.87
C ASP A 59 -9.98 10.58 -7.62
N ILE A 60 -9.90 10.17 -6.37
CA ILE A 60 -9.98 8.76 -5.95
C ILE A 60 -11.30 8.09 -6.41
N TYR A 61 -12.38 8.87 -6.55
CA TYR A 61 -13.67 8.38 -7.07
C TYR A 61 -13.61 8.01 -8.54
N GLU A 62 -12.73 8.66 -9.32
CA GLU A 62 -12.47 8.34 -10.72
C GLU A 62 -11.38 7.27 -10.85
N ALA A 63 -10.25 7.48 -10.23
CA ALA A 63 -9.08 6.59 -10.32
C ALA A 63 -9.30 5.23 -9.65
N LYS A 64 -10.22 5.13 -8.68
CA LYS A 64 -10.48 3.94 -7.84
C LYS A 64 -9.24 3.44 -7.10
N GLN A 65 -8.24 4.28 -6.97
CA GLN A 65 -6.99 4.01 -6.27
C GLN A 65 -6.39 5.29 -5.71
N LEU A 66 -5.56 5.13 -4.68
CA LEU A 66 -4.77 6.21 -4.10
C LEU A 66 -3.42 5.63 -3.68
N ARG A 67 -2.32 6.20 -4.17
CA ARG A 67 -0.97 5.89 -3.68
C ARG A 67 -0.45 7.05 -2.87
N LEU A 68 0.04 6.76 -1.68
CA LEU A 68 0.73 7.71 -0.81
C LEU A 68 2.17 7.25 -0.59
N MET A 69 3.10 8.17 -0.72
CA MET A 69 4.52 7.95 -0.41
C MET A 69 4.72 8.05 1.10
N ILE A 70 5.58 7.19 1.64
CA ILE A 70 5.94 7.19 3.06
C ILE A 70 7.29 7.89 3.21
N ASP A 71 7.29 9.07 3.82
CA ASP A 71 8.51 9.79 4.15
C ASP A 71 8.88 9.57 5.63
N ASP A 72 10.14 9.23 5.88
CA ASP A 72 10.72 9.27 7.22
C ASP A 72 11.23 10.68 7.52
N LYS A 73 10.65 11.31 8.55
CA LYS A 73 10.98 12.69 8.93
C LYS A 73 12.40 12.82 9.49
N SER A 74 12.95 11.77 10.05
CA SER A 74 14.28 11.80 10.66
C SER A 74 15.39 11.80 9.61
N SER A 75 15.29 10.95 8.60
CA SER A 75 16.26 10.86 7.50
C SER A 75 15.92 11.77 6.32
N GLN A 76 14.73 12.39 6.31
CA GLN A 76 14.17 13.16 5.20
C GLN A 76 14.15 12.37 3.88
N SER A 77 13.95 11.07 3.97
CA SER A 77 13.94 10.15 2.83
C SER A 77 12.57 9.52 2.64
N THR A 78 12.21 9.28 1.38
CA THR A 78 11.04 8.47 1.04
C THR A 78 11.42 7.01 1.13
N ILE A 79 10.74 6.25 2.01
CA ILE A 79 11.13 4.91 2.44
C ILE A 79 10.17 3.80 1.97
N GLY A 80 9.07 4.17 1.32
CA GLY A 80 8.07 3.22 0.87
C GLY A 80 6.84 3.89 0.31
N ALA A 81 5.82 3.10 0.06
CA ALA A 81 4.51 3.54 -0.38
C ALA A 81 3.40 2.72 0.29
N ILE A 82 2.23 3.33 0.43
CA ILE A 82 1.02 2.66 0.90
C ILE A 82 -0.14 3.03 -0.01
N ASP A 83 -0.91 2.03 -0.41
CA ASP A 83 -1.92 2.14 -1.46
C ASP A 83 -3.31 1.81 -0.93
N LEU A 84 -4.31 2.51 -1.47
CA LEU A 84 -5.67 2.01 -1.58
C LEU A 84 -5.92 1.58 -3.02
N TYR A 85 -6.51 0.41 -3.21
CA TYR A 85 -6.90 -0.10 -4.53
C TYR A 85 -8.34 -0.61 -4.51
N GLU A 86 -8.95 -0.73 -5.69
CA GLU A 86 -10.35 -1.15 -5.82
C GLU A 86 -11.29 -0.36 -4.90
N PHE A 87 -11.08 0.97 -4.83
CA PHE A 87 -11.93 1.84 -4.04
C PHE A 87 -13.37 1.78 -4.53
N ASP A 88 -14.26 1.27 -3.67
CA ASP A 88 -15.69 1.12 -3.93
C ASP A 88 -16.47 2.08 -3.01
N PRO A 89 -16.83 3.27 -3.51
CA PRO A 89 -17.55 4.25 -2.69
C PRO A 89 -18.98 3.83 -2.37
N HIS A 90 -19.60 2.98 -3.21
CA HIS A 90 -20.96 2.49 -2.97
C HIS A 90 -21.00 1.54 -1.76
N ASN A 91 -20.10 0.57 -1.73
CA ASN A 91 -19.98 -0.37 -0.62
C ASN A 91 -19.04 0.13 0.49
N ARG A 92 -18.44 1.31 0.33
CA ARG A 92 -17.57 1.96 1.29
C ARG A 92 -16.41 1.07 1.75
N ARG A 93 -15.68 0.51 0.77
CA ARG A 93 -14.55 -0.40 1.00
C ARG A 93 -13.39 -0.12 0.04
N ALA A 94 -12.18 -0.54 0.44
CA ALA A 94 -11.00 -0.53 -0.41
C ALA A 94 -10.02 -1.62 0.03
N GLY A 95 -9.20 -2.10 -0.90
CA GLY A 95 -8.03 -2.91 -0.61
C GLY A 95 -6.86 -2.05 -0.16
N ILE A 96 -5.93 -2.60 0.63
CA ILE A 96 -4.71 -1.94 1.10
C ILE A 96 -3.49 -2.71 0.61
N GLY A 97 -2.53 -1.98 0.01
CA GLY A 97 -1.18 -2.44 -0.27
C GLY A 97 -0.16 -1.62 0.50
N ILE A 98 0.95 -2.23 0.92
CA ILE A 98 2.04 -1.52 1.57
C ILE A 98 3.38 -2.09 1.16
N PHE A 99 4.32 -1.20 0.88
CA PHE A 99 5.70 -1.50 0.57
C PHE A 99 6.62 -0.60 1.40
N VAL A 100 7.64 -1.19 2.03
CA VAL A 100 8.72 -0.47 2.70
C VAL A 100 10.05 -1.04 2.22
N THR A 101 10.99 -0.18 1.84
CA THR A 101 12.31 -0.60 1.36
C THR A 101 13.07 -1.40 2.41
N LYS A 102 13.91 -2.34 1.97
CA LYS A 102 14.61 -3.31 2.84
C LYS A 102 15.36 -2.67 4.01
N GLU A 103 15.99 -1.51 3.77
CA GLU A 103 16.76 -0.78 4.78
C GLU A 103 15.89 -0.26 5.94
N PHE A 104 14.60 -0.06 5.70
CA PHE A 104 13.65 0.49 6.66
C PHE A 104 12.64 -0.53 7.21
N GLN A 105 12.73 -1.79 6.76
CA GLN A 105 11.91 -2.88 7.31
C GLN A 105 12.27 -3.18 8.77
N ASN A 106 11.35 -3.80 9.50
CA ASN A 106 11.49 -4.18 10.91
C ASN A 106 11.75 -3.01 11.90
N LYS A 107 11.49 -1.76 11.47
CA LYS A 107 11.64 -0.55 12.30
C LYS A 107 10.28 0.08 12.69
N GLY A 108 9.18 -0.62 12.45
CA GLY A 108 7.83 -0.15 12.81
C GLY A 108 7.19 0.82 11.80
N PHE A 109 7.87 1.20 10.72
CA PHE A 109 7.35 2.15 9.73
C PHE A 109 6.06 1.67 9.06
N ALA A 110 5.98 0.38 8.68
CA ALA A 110 4.77 -0.18 8.09
C ALA A 110 3.57 -0.09 9.03
N THR A 111 3.76 -0.39 10.31
CA THR A 111 2.70 -0.29 11.33
C THR A 111 2.19 1.15 11.48
N LYS A 112 3.11 2.13 11.57
CA LYS A 112 2.76 3.54 11.70
C LYS A 112 2.03 4.06 10.46
N SER A 113 2.50 3.70 9.26
CA SER A 113 1.86 4.07 7.99
C SER A 113 0.46 3.49 7.87
N LEU A 114 0.30 2.21 8.25
CA LEU A 114 -1.00 1.55 8.23
C LEU A 114 -1.97 2.20 9.21
N GLN A 115 -1.53 2.59 10.41
CA GLN A 115 -2.37 3.30 11.39
C GLN A 115 -2.87 4.64 10.87
N LEU A 116 -2.00 5.45 10.24
CA LEU A 116 -2.38 6.73 9.63
C LEU A 116 -3.38 6.51 8.48
N LEU A 117 -3.12 5.53 7.59
CA LEU A 117 -4.04 5.24 6.50
C LEU A 117 -5.41 4.76 7.01
N LEU A 118 -5.46 3.89 8.01
CA LEU A 118 -6.72 3.42 8.61
C LEU A 118 -7.51 4.57 9.22
N HIS A 119 -6.84 5.49 9.91
CA HIS A 119 -7.47 6.69 10.45
C HIS A 119 -8.05 7.57 9.31
N TYR A 120 -7.28 7.80 8.25
CA TYR A 120 -7.72 8.54 7.07
C TYR A 120 -8.92 7.86 6.38
N CYS A 121 -8.88 6.55 6.19
CA CYS A 121 -9.99 5.78 5.62
C CYS A 121 -11.28 5.95 6.42
N LYS A 122 -11.18 5.90 7.75
CA LYS A 122 -12.33 6.03 8.64
C LYS A 122 -12.90 7.45 8.66
N THR A 123 -12.04 8.47 8.79
CA THR A 123 -12.46 9.84 9.12
C THR A 123 -12.73 10.69 7.87
N MET A 124 -11.94 10.52 6.81
CA MET A 124 -12.05 11.33 5.59
C MET A 124 -12.80 10.61 4.47
N LEU A 125 -12.42 9.36 4.19
CA LEU A 125 -13.08 8.59 3.13
C LEU A 125 -14.36 7.92 3.61
N LEU A 126 -14.62 7.93 4.92
CA LEU A 126 -15.82 7.34 5.55
C LEU A 126 -16.03 5.88 5.13
N LEU A 127 -14.95 5.13 4.93
CA LEU A 127 -15.03 3.73 4.60
C LEU A 127 -15.63 2.92 5.76
N HIS A 128 -16.40 1.91 5.43
CA HIS A 128 -16.94 0.95 6.41
C HIS A 128 -15.91 -0.13 6.72
N GLN A 129 -15.15 -0.56 5.71
CA GLN A 129 -14.16 -1.62 5.85
C GLN A 129 -13.01 -1.48 4.87
N VAL A 130 -11.91 -2.11 5.23
CA VAL A 130 -10.76 -2.32 4.36
C VAL A 130 -10.37 -3.78 4.34
N TYR A 131 -9.72 -4.21 3.27
CA TYR A 131 -9.24 -5.60 3.13
C TYR A 131 -7.83 -5.65 2.56
N VAL A 132 -7.21 -6.81 2.69
CA VAL A 132 -5.90 -7.10 2.11
C VAL A 132 -5.84 -8.56 1.66
N GLU A 133 -5.12 -8.80 0.58
CA GLU A 133 -4.78 -10.11 0.07
C GLU A 133 -3.31 -10.38 0.35
N VAL A 134 -3.00 -11.38 1.17
CA VAL A 134 -1.64 -11.68 1.62
C VAL A 134 -1.26 -13.11 1.22
N PRO A 135 -0.16 -13.31 0.47
CA PRO A 135 0.36 -14.67 0.22
C PRO A 135 0.57 -15.42 1.54
N CYS A 136 0.15 -16.68 1.61
CA CYS A 136 0.22 -17.47 2.85
C CYS A 136 1.62 -17.56 3.46
N LYS A 137 2.66 -17.49 2.62
CA LYS A 137 4.06 -17.52 3.08
C LYS A 137 4.59 -16.18 3.57
N ASN A 138 3.87 -15.09 3.34
CA ASN A 138 4.30 -13.77 3.79
C ASN A 138 3.90 -13.53 5.26
N GLU A 139 4.57 -14.26 6.17
CA GLU A 139 4.31 -14.21 7.61
C GLU A 139 4.44 -12.81 8.20
N ILE A 140 5.36 -11.99 7.65
CA ILE A 140 5.58 -10.60 8.10
C ILE A 140 4.33 -9.75 7.82
N SER A 141 3.77 -9.83 6.63
CA SER A 141 2.54 -9.10 6.28
C SER A 141 1.34 -9.65 7.06
N LEU A 142 1.20 -10.98 7.19
CA LEU A 142 0.14 -11.57 7.99
C LEU A 142 0.17 -11.06 9.44
N ALA A 143 1.36 -11.01 10.06
CA ALA A 143 1.53 -10.48 11.41
C ALA A 143 1.22 -8.97 11.48
N LEU A 144 1.68 -8.17 10.50
CA LEU A 144 1.39 -6.74 10.42
C LEU A 144 -0.11 -6.47 10.44
N PHE A 145 -0.87 -7.12 9.56
CA PHE A 145 -2.31 -6.89 9.44
C PHE A 145 -3.09 -7.48 10.62
N THR A 146 -2.69 -8.65 11.13
CA THR A 146 -3.30 -9.22 12.35
C THR A 146 -3.14 -8.28 13.53
N ASN A 147 -1.94 -7.74 13.76
CA ASN A 147 -1.66 -6.78 14.84
C ASN A 147 -2.41 -5.45 14.65
N ALA A 148 -2.71 -5.07 13.42
CA ALA A 148 -3.56 -3.92 13.11
C ALA A 148 -5.06 -4.19 13.26
N GLY A 149 -5.46 -5.41 13.67
CA GLY A 149 -6.83 -5.81 13.94
C GLY A 149 -7.60 -6.31 12.72
N PHE A 150 -6.91 -6.69 11.65
CA PHE A 150 -7.54 -7.42 10.54
C PHE A 150 -7.81 -8.87 10.95
N GLN A 151 -8.92 -9.41 10.47
CA GLN A 151 -9.32 -10.80 10.70
C GLN A 151 -9.34 -11.55 9.36
N GLN A 152 -8.89 -12.79 9.39
CA GLN A 152 -8.99 -13.66 8.22
C GLN A 152 -10.46 -13.91 7.89
N SER A 153 -10.85 -13.66 6.65
CA SER A 153 -12.20 -13.89 6.13
C SER A 153 -12.28 -15.03 5.11
N GLY A 154 -11.12 -15.47 4.60
CA GLY A 154 -11.08 -16.58 3.64
C GLY A 154 -9.66 -16.90 3.17
N VAL A 155 -9.56 -17.95 2.35
CA VAL A 155 -8.34 -18.35 1.65
C VAL A 155 -8.69 -18.70 0.21
N ARG A 156 -7.96 -18.10 -0.73
CA ARG A 156 -8.02 -18.49 -2.15
C ARG A 156 -6.92 -19.51 -2.41
N LYS A 157 -7.30 -20.69 -2.87
CA LYS A 157 -6.38 -21.78 -3.16
C LYS A 157 -5.73 -21.61 -4.53
N ASP A 158 -4.44 -21.97 -4.63
CA ASP A 158 -3.67 -21.95 -5.88
C ASP A 158 -3.83 -20.63 -6.64
N TRP A 159 -3.75 -19.50 -5.92
CA TRP A 159 -4.14 -18.19 -6.43
C TRP A 159 -3.01 -17.43 -7.13
N LEU A 160 -1.78 -17.54 -6.62
CA LEU A 160 -0.61 -16.86 -7.16
C LEU A 160 0.36 -17.88 -7.76
N LEU A 161 0.77 -17.65 -9.01
CA LEU A 161 1.82 -18.44 -9.63
C LEU A 161 3.19 -17.82 -9.28
N GLN A 162 4.00 -18.57 -8.52
CA GLN A 162 5.38 -18.22 -8.20
C GLN A 162 6.34 -19.25 -8.82
N GLY A 163 7.02 -18.84 -9.88
CA GLY A 163 7.82 -19.77 -10.68
C GLY A 163 6.96 -20.85 -11.32
N GLN A 164 7.08 -22.08 -10.84
CA GLN A 164 6.29 -23.24 -11.32
C GLN A 164 5.29 -23.76 -10.28
N LYS A 165 5.10 -23.06 -9.17
CA LYS A 165 4.22 -23.48 -8.09
C LYS A 165 3.14 -22.43 -7.82
N TYR A 166 1.98 -22.91 -7.46
CA TYR A 166 0.91 -22.04 -6.99
C TYR A 166 0.99 -21.84 -5.49
N GLU A 167 0.60 -20.66 -5.05
CA GLU A 167 0.53 -20.27 -3.66
C GLU A 167 -0.88 -19.80 -3.30
N ASP A 168 -1.32 -20.16 -2.11
CA ASP A 168 -2.58 -19.71 -1.53
C ASP A 168 -2.45 -18.26 -1.07
N VAL A 169 -3.57 -17.54 -1.10
CA VAL A 169 -3.69 -16.16 -0.62
C VAL A 169 -4.72 -16.09 0.49
N VAL A 170 -4.33 -15.52 1.62
CA VAL A 170 -5.24 -15.21 2.73
C VAL A 170 -5.92 -13.89 2.44
N LEU A 171 -7.25 -13.89 2.49
CA LEU A 171 -8.05 -12.68 2.49
C LEU A 171 -8.30 -12.26 3.93
N MET A 172 -7.90 -11.05 4.29
CA MET A 172 -8.12 -10.46 5.61
C MET A 172 -8.92 -9.17 5.47
N GLN A 173 -9.81 -8.88 6.43
CA GLN A 173 -10.61 -7.66 6.44
C GLN A 173 -10.63 -7.02 7.82
N LYS A 174 -10.88 -5.71 7.85
CA LYS A 174 -11.07 -4.93 9.06
C LYS A 174 -12.27 -4.01 8.88
N ILE A 175 -13.21 -4.08 9.80
CA ILE A 175 -14.31 -3.10 9.95
C ILE A 175 -13.72 -1.89 10.69
N LEU A 176 -13.97 -0.67 10.20
CA LEU A 176 -13.39 0.59 10.68
C LEU A 176 -14.24 1.31 11.73
#